data_77aaf2fd279296c9f55f2cbe8e3908bf
#
_entry.id   77aaf2fd279296c9f55f2cbe8e3908bf
#
_cell.length_a   1.000
_cell.length_b   1.000
_cell.length_c   1.000
_cell.angle_alpha   90.00
_cell.angle_beta   90.00
_cell.angle_gamma   90.00
#
_symmetry.space_group_name_H-M   'P 1'
#
loop_
_entity.id
_entity.type
_entity.pdbx_description
1 polymer ?
#
loop_
_entity_poly.entity_id
_entity_poly.type
_entity_poly.pdbx_seq_one_letter_code
_entity_poly.pdbx_strand_id
1 'polypeptide(L)'
;MISPKNVKRLARKKEEENYAFRSFLKGYANPKAFDKKVNRLHRELFANYDCSKCRNCCKEFHGSIPVKDLEKDAKYLKLDVAEFKRKFLEKDDAGENYITLHKPCDFLQPDGNCLLGECRPRSCKEYPHTNKRDRIGSLLSMLENAEVCPVVYEIIERLKQDPDYEAFDEDFVEEFREMMSEW
;
A
#
# COMPACT_ATOMS: atom_id res chain seq x y z
N MET A 1 -15.74 -7.33 -2.34
CA MET A 1 -14.55 -6.45 -2.51
C MET A 1 -14.87 -5.36 -3.52
N ILE A 2 -14.45 -4.12 -3.29
CA ILE A 2 -14.73 -2.97 -4.16
C ILE A 2 -13.94 -3.02 -5.46
N SER A 3 -14.46 -2.35 -6.50
CA SER A 3 -13.74 -2.23 -7.79
C SER A 3 -12.48 -1.38 -7.65
N PRO A 4 -11.34 -1.77 -8.26
CA PRO A 4 -10.11 -0.97 -8.29
C PRO A 4 -10.30 0.48 -8.72
N LYS A 5 -11.24 0.75 -9.64
CA LYS A 5 -11.54 2.09 -10.13
C LYS A 5 -12.17 3.01 -9.08
N ASN A 6 -12.80 2.43 -8.07
CA ASN A 6 -13.56 3.17 -7.06
C ASN A 6 -12.80 3.33 -5.73
N VAL A 7 -11.71 2.61 -5.52
CA VAL A 7 -11.03 2.52 -4.22
C VAL A 7 -10.63 3.89 -3.68
N LYS A 8 -9.97 4.71 -4.49
CA LYS A 8 -9.50 6.04 -4.09
C LYS A 8 -10.64 6.95 -3.62
N ARG A 9 -11.72 7.00 -4.40
CA ARG A 9 -12.90 7.80 -4.06
C ARG A 9 -13.59 7.33 -2.77
N LEU A 10 -13.68 6.02 -2.57
CA LEU A 10 -14.33 5.45 -1.38
C LEU A 10 -13.45 5.61 -0.14
N ALA A 11 -12.14 5.40 -0.25
CA ALA A 11 -11.20 5.61 0.85
C ALA A 11 -11.19 7.07 1.32
N ARG A 12 -11.18 8.03 0.39
CA ARG A 12 -11.24 9.47 0.72
C ARG A 12 -12.54 9.88 1.39
N LYS A 13 -13.67 9.27 1.01
CA LYS A 13 -14.94 9.53 1.72
C LYS A 13 -14.93 9.10 3.19
N LYS A 14 -14.04 8.18 3.53
CA LYS A 14 -13.87 7.64 4.88
C LYS A 14 -12.57 8.10 5.54
N GLU A 15 -11.93 9.12 5.00
CA GLU A 15 -10.62 9.57 5.45
C GLU A 15 -10.64 9.92 6.95
N GLU A 16 -11.58 10.74 7.37
CA GLU A 16 -11.75 11.16 8.75
C GLU A 16 -12.00 9.95 9.69
N GLU A 17 -12.97 9.10 9.33
CA GLU A 17 -13.24 7.84 10.04
C GLU A 17 -11.99 6.94 10.12
N ASN A 18 -11.21 6.89 9.05
CA ASN A 18 -9.96 6.13 9.00
C ASN A 18 -8.89 6.69 9.96
N TYR A 19 -8.76 8.02 10.06
CA TYR A 19 -7.85 8.63 11.02
C TYR A 19 -8.31 8.46 12.47
N ALA A 20 -9.63 8.55 12.73
CA ALA A 20 -10.21 8.23 14.04
C ALA A 20 -9.91 6.76 14.40
N PHE A 21 -10.12 5.81 13.48
CA PHE A 21 -9.80 4.41 13.70
C PHE A 21 -8.31 4.17 13.96
N ARG A 22 -7.43 4.87 13.25
CA ARG A 22 -5.99 4.82 13.53
C ARG A 22 -5.68 5.29 14.95
N SER A 23 -6.29 6.39 15.40
CA SER A 23 -6.12 6.91 16.76
C SER A 23 -6.60 5.89 17.79
N PHE A 24 -7.79 5.34 17.60
CA PHE A 24 -8.34 4.27 18.43
C PHE A 24 -7.40 3.08 18.54
N LEU A 25 -6.93 2.54 17.42
CA LEU A 25 -6.03 1.38 17.41
C LEU A 25 -4.71 1.65 18.12
N LYS A 26 -4.16 2.85 18.02
CA LYS A 26 -2.94 3.24 18.74
C LYS A 26 -3.13 3.33 20.24
N GLY A 27 -4.31 3.70 20.69
CA GLY A 27 -4.62 3.80 22.13
C GLY A 27 -5.03 2.47 22.76
N TYR A 28 -5.77 1.64 22.03
CA TYR A 28 -6.50 0.53 22.65
C TYR A 28 -6.13 -0.87 22.10
N ALA A 29 -5.59 -0.99 20.91
CA ALA A 29 -5.36 -2.30 20.33
C ALA A 29 -4.09 -2.98 20.88
N ASN A 30 -4.17 -4.28 21.13
CA ASN A 30 -2.99 -5.10 21.39
C ASN A 30 -2.21 -5.33 20.09
N PRO A 31 -0.94 -4.90 19.98
CA PRO A 31 -0.19 -4.96 18.70
C PRO A 31 -0.06 -6.37 18.13
N LYS A 32 0.15 -7.38 18.97
CA LYS A 32 0.29 -8.79 18.52
C LYS A 32 -1.03 -9.37 18.02
N ALA A 33 -2.12 -9.05 18.70
CA ALA A 33 -3.46 -9.47 18.28
C ALA A 33 -3.85 -8.79 16.94
N PHE A 34 -3.58 -7.50 16.84
CA PHE A 34 -3.79 -6.73 15.62
C PHE A 34 -3.03 -7.30 14.43
N ASP A 35 -1.73 -7.56 14.56
CA ASP A 35 -0.90 -8.21 13.54
C ASP A 35 -1.50 -9.54 13.06
N LYS A 36 -1.99 -10.37 14.00
CA LYS A 36 -2.64 -11.66 13.64
C LYS A 36 -3.90 -11.46 12.84
N LYS A 37 -4.75 -10.48 13.22
CA LYS A 37 -6.00 -10.16 12.50
C LYS A 37 -5.70 -9.66 11.08
N VAL A 38 -4.81 -8.68 10.93
CA VAL A 38 -4.40 -8.14 9.63
C VAL A 38 -3.82 -9.24 8.75
N ASN A 39 -2.95 -10.11 9.28
CA ASN A 39 -2.37 -11.24 8.54
C ASN A 39 -3.42 -12.27 8.11
N ARG A 40 -4.42 -12.54 8.94
CA ARG A 40 -5.54 -13.43 8.59
C ARG A 40 -6.33 -12.84 7.43
N LEU A 41 -6.76 -11.59 7.54
CA LEU A 41 -7.50 -10.88 6.49
C LEU A 41 -6.70 -10.74 5.20
N HIS A 42 -5.40 -10.47 5.30
CA HIS A 42 -4.51 -10.45 4.15
C HIS A 42 -4.56 -11.78 3.37
N ARG A 43 -4.35 -12.91 4.06
CA ARG A 43 -4.36 -14.23 3.40
C ARG A 43 -5.71 -14.57 2.79
N GLU A 44 -6.80 -14.29 3.52
CA GLU A 44 -8.17 -14.54 3.06
C GLU A 44 -8.49 -13.74 1.79
N LEU A 45 -8.21 -12.44 1.80
CA LEU A 45 -8.61 -11.55 0.72
C LEU A 45 -7.71 -11.68 -0.51
N PHE A 46 -6.40 -11.93 -0.33
CA PHE A 46 -5.49 -12.13 -1.45
C PHE A 46 -5.59 -13.51 -2.08
N ALA A 47 -6.15 -14.52 -1.41
CA ALA A 47 -6.30 -15.87 -1.97
C ALA A 47 -7.02 -15.88 -3.33
N ASN A 48 -7.98 -14.98 -3.52
CA ASN A 48 -8.80 -14.88 -4.73
C ASN A 48 -8.67 -13.53 -5.45
N TYR A 49 -7.64 -12.74 -5.15
CA TYR A 49 -7.46 -11.42 -5.74
C TYR A 49 -6.37 -11.42 -6.80
N ASP A 50 -6.75 -11.16 -8.05
CA ASP A 50 -5.82 -11.06 -9.16
C ASP A 50 -5.26 -9.63 -9.30
N CYS A 51 -4.07 -9.40 -8.72
CA CYS A 51 -3.34 -8.14 -8.85
C CYS A 51 -3.01 -7.80 -10.30
N SER A 52 -2.90 -8.80 -11.21
CA SER A 52 -2.57 -8.55 -12.61
C SER A 52 -3.66 -7.78 -13.35
N LYS A 53 -4.90 -7.90 -12.90
CA LYS A 53 -6.05 -7.16 -13.44
C LYS A 53 -6.26 -5.79 -12.81
N CYS A 54 -5.67 -5.53 -11.64
CA CYS A 54 -5.82 -4.27 -10.92
C CYS A 54 -4.77 -3.25 -11.31
N ARG A 55 -3.52 -3.53 -10.96
CA ARG A 55 -2.32 -2.69 -11.20
C ARG A 55 -2.40 -1.25 -10.67
N ASN A 56 -3.30 -0.95 -9.74
CA ASN A 56 -3.38 0.40 -9.17
C ASN A 56 -2.07 0.85 -8.54
N CYS A 57 -1.36 -0.02 -7.81
CA CYS A 57 -0.06 0.33 -7.24
C CYS A 57 0.96 0.74 -8.32
N CYS A 58 0.96 0.10 -9.50
CA CYS A 58 1.82 0.48 -10.61
C CYS A 58 1.39 1.79 -11.30
N LYS A 59 0.16 2.23 -11.08
CA LYS A 59 -0.37 3.49 -11.64
C LYS A 59 -0.16 4.68 -10.70
N GLU A 60 -0.21 4.43 -9.39
CA GLU A 60 -0.22 5.47 -8.36
C GLU A 60 1.16 5.66 -7.68
N PHE A 61 2.04 4.64 -7.71
CA PHE A 61 3.35 4.70 -7.07
C PHE A 61 4.49 4.56 -8.07
N HIS A 62 5.62 5.16 -7.75
CA HIS A 62 6.88 4.88 -8.42
C HIS A 62 7.38 3.47 -8.07
N GLY A 63 7.97 2.78 -9.05
CA GLY A 63 8.71 1.54 -8.77
C GLY A 63 10.04 1.89 -8.09
N SER A 64 10.34 1.26 -6.95
CA SER A 64 11.61 1.45 -6.26
C SER A 64 12.61 0.36 -6.63
N ILE A 65 13.78 0.75 -7.12
CA ILE A 65 14.88 -0.11 -7.55
C ILE A 65 16.06 0.07 -6.59
N PRO A 66 16.38 -0.93 -5.75
CA PRO A 66 17.57 -0.89 -4.93
C PRO A 66 18.84 -0.80 -5.76
N VAL A 67 19.85 -0.07 -5.29
CA VAL A 67 21.15 0.08 -5.99
C VAL A 67 21.76 -1.27 -6.34
N LYS A 68 21.67 -2.26 -5.45
CA LYS A 68 22.19 -3.63 -5.66
C LYS A 68 21.50 -4.40 -6.79
N ASP A 69 20.32 -3.99 -7.22
CA ASP A 69 19.54 -4.67 -8.26
C ASP A 69 19.77 -4.04 -9.66
N LEU A 70 20.41 -2.86 -9.75
CA LEU A 70 20.58 -2.11 -10.99
C LEU A 70 21.24 -2.91 -12.11
N GLU A 71 22.35 -3.60 -11.82
CA GLU A 71 23.08 -4.39 -12.82
C GLU A 71 22.23 -5.55 -13.34
N LYS A 72 21.56 -6.25 -12.43
CA LYS A 72 20.67 -7.37 -12.75
C LYS A 72 19.50 -6.90 -13.63
N ASP A 73 18.86 -5.79 -13.26
CA ASP A 73 17.68 -5.27 -13.95
C ASP A 73 18.03 -4.69 -15.33
N ALA A 74 19.17 -3.96 -15.43
CA ALA A 74 19.70 -3.47 -16.70
C ALA A 74 20.04 -4.62 -17.65
N LYS A 75 20.76 -5.64 -17.16
CA LYS A 75 21.10 -6.85 -17.94
C LYS A 75 19.85 -7.59 -18.43
N TYR A 76 18.82 -7.69 -17.60
CA TYR A 76 17.55 -8.31 -18.00
C TYR A 76 16.91 -7.61 -19.20
N LEU A 77 16.99 -6.28 -19.23
CA LEU A 77 16.50 -5.46 -20.36
C LEU A 77 17.50 -5.30 -21.50
N LYS A 78 18.67 -5.96 -21.43
CA LYS A 78 19.76 -5.87 -22.42
C LYS A 78 20.29 -4.43 -22.60
N LEU A 79 20.35 -3.68 -21.52
CA LEU A 79 20.86 -2.33 -21.44
C LEU A 79 22.13 -2.29 -20.57
N ASP A 80 22.98 -1.28 -20.78
CA ASP A 80 23.97 -0.93 -19.76
C ASP A 80 23.32 -0.15 -18.60
N VAL A 81 24.01 -0.10 -17.47
CA VAL A 81 23.45 0.51 -16.25
C VAL A 81 23.22 2.02 -16.41
N ALA A 82 24.06 2.72 -17.18
CA ALA A 82 23.94 4.14 -17.39
C ALA A 82 22.71 4.46 -18.26
N GLU A 83 22.52 3.68 -19.31
CA GLU A 83 21.34 3.77 -20.18
C GLU A 83 20.05 3.43 -19.44
N PHE A 84 20.07 2.34 -18.64
CA PHE A 84 18.93 1.93 -17.81
C PHE A 84 18.49 3.03 -16.85
N LYS A 85 19.45 3.65 -16.13
CA LYS A 85 19.18 4.79 -15.25
C LYS A 85 18.60 5.96 -16.02
N ARG A 86 19.27 6.41 -17.09
CA ARG A 86 18.83 7.57 -17.88
C ARG A 86 17.41 7.42 -18.42
N LYS A 87 17.03 6.20 -18.81
CA LYS A 87 15.76 5.92 -19.48
C LYS A 87 14.59 5.75 -18.51
N PHE A 88 14.83 5.23 -17.32
CA PHE A 88 13.76 4.76 -16.45
C PHE A 88 13.81 5.29 -15.00
N LEU A 89 14.95 5.85 -14.56
CA LEU A 89 15.18 6.03 -13.14
C LEU A 89 15.72 7.41 -12.79
N GLU A 90 15.31 7.87 -11.62
CA GLU A 90 15.93 8.97 -10.88
C GLU A 90 16.26 8.53 -9.45
N LYS A 91 17.05 9.32 -8.74
CA LYS A 91 17.32 9.07 -7.32
C LYS A 91 16.07 9.36 -6.48
N ASP A 92 15.84 8.53 -5.46
CA ASP A 92 14.85 8.85 -4.42
C ASP A 92 15.31 10.06 -3.59
N ASP A 93 14.39 10.64 -2.81
CA ASP A 93 14.67 11.84 -2.00
C ASP A 93 15.79 11.61 -0.97
N ALA A 94 15.98 10.37 -0.50
CA ALA A 94 17.05 10.00 0.40
C ALA A 94 18.39 9.79 -0.32
N GLY A 95 18.39 9.67 -1.66
CA GLY A 95 19.57 9.37 -2.47
C GLY A 95 20.10 7.95 -2.33
N GLU A 96 19.37 7.08 -1.62
CA GLU A 96 19.79 5.70 -1.30
C GLU A 96 19.43 4.70 -2.39
N ASN A 97 18.27 4.87 -3.03
CA ASN A 97 17.80 3.99 -4.09
C ASN A 97 17.42 4.80 -5.33
N TYR A 98 16.86 4.10 -6.30
CA TYR A 98 16.29 4.70 -7.50
C TYR A 98 14.80 4.46 -7.55
N ILE A 99 14.06 5.41 -8.12
CA ILE A 99 12.63 5.31 -8.41
C ILE A 99 12.39 5.49 -9.90
N THR A 100 11.26 5.00 -10.40
CA THR A 100 10.85 5.24 -11.79
C THR A 100 10.52 6.70 -12.03
N LEU A 101 10.81 7.20 -13.24
CA LEU A 101 10.63 8.61 -13.62
C LEU A 101 9.17 9.06 -13.61
N HIS A 102 8.25 8.19 -14.02
CA HIS A 102 6.86 8.58 -14.28
C HIS A 102 5.83 7.75 -13.51
N LYS A 103 4.62 8.31 -13.46
CA LYS A 103 3.38 7.61 -13.09
C LYS A 103 2.41 7.72 -14.27
N PRO A 104 1.86 6.60 -14.74
CA PRO A 104 2.11 5.21 -14.31
C PRO A 104 3.57 4.80 -14.42
N CYS A 105 3.97 3.82 -13.57
CA CYS A 105 5.33 3.27 -13.51
C CYS A 105 5.85 2.90 -14.91
N ASP A 106 7.07 3.34 -15.26
CA ASP A 106 7.70 3.11 -16.57
C ASP A 106 7.83 1.63 -16.97
N PHE A 107 7.78 0.73 -15.98
CA PHE A 107 7.81 -0.72 -16.22
C PHE A 107 6.43 -1.35 -16.39
N LEU A 108 5.34 -0.59 -16.29
CA LEU A 108 3.99 -1.11 -16.52
C LEU A 108 3.71 -1.21 -18.01
N GLN A 109 3.47 -2.43 -18.49
CA GLN A 109 3.12 -2.67 -19.88
C GLN A 109 1.61 -2.57 -20.13
N PRO A 110 1.17 -2.38 -21.38
CA PRO A 110 -0.25 -2.30 -21.74
C PRO A 110 -1.08 -3.52 -21.34
N ASP A 111 -0.47 -4.70 -21.32
CA ASP A 111 -1.11 -5.95 -20.89
C ASP A 111 -1.19 -6.10 -19.36
N GLY A 112 -0.69 -5.10 -18.61
CA GLY A 112 -0.64 -5.10 -17.14
C GLY A 112 0.55 -5.84 -16.56
N ASN A 113 1.46 -6.37 -17.36
CA ASN A 113 2.69 -7.01 -16.87
C ASN A 113 3.78 -5.98 -16.55
N CYS A 114 4.74 -6.39 -15.73
CA CYS A 114 5.93 -5.59 -15.45
C CYS A 114 7.01 -5.89 -16.49
N LEU A 115 7.57 -4.86 -17.13
CA LEU A 115 8.66 -5.00 -18.09
C LEU A 115 9.88 -5.71 -17.51
N LEU A 116 10.11 -5.58 -16.19
CA LEU A 116 11.20 -6.28 -15.49
C LEU A 116 10.91 -7.77 -15.24
N GLY A 117 9.72 -8.27 -15.56
CA GLY A 117 9.39 -9.70 -15.46
C GLY A 117 9.79 -10.30 -14.10
N GLU A 118 10.68 -11.29 -14.14
CA GLU A 118 11.20 -11.98 -12.94
C GLU A 118 12.07 -11.07 -12.07
N CYS A 119 12.68 -10.04 -12.65
CA CYS A 119 13.48 -9.04 -11.95
C CYS A 119 12.63 -7.99 -11.23
N ARG A 120 11.28 -8.05 -11.32
CA ARG A 120 10.40 -7.13 -10.60
C ARG A 120 10.85 -6.96 -9.16
N PRO A 121 10.99 -5.70 -8.66
CA PRO A 121 11.52 -5.42 -7.32
C PRO A 121 10.75 -6.14 -6.21
N ARG A 122 11.47 -6.53 -5.16
CA ARG A 122 10.87 -7.22 -4.01
C ARG A 122 9.79 -6.37 -3.35
N SER A 123 9.99 -5.06 -3.21
CA SER A 123 9.00 -4.12 -2.70
C SER A 123 7.68 -4.18 -3.47
N CYS A 124 7.75 -4.26 -4.81
CA CYS A 124 6.57 -4.39 -5.66
C CYS A 124 5.92 -5.79 -5.61
N LYS A 125 6.72 -6.86 -5.38
CA LYS A 125 6.19 -8.23 -5.23
C LYS A 125 5.45 -8.41 -3.90
N GLU A 126 5.95 -7.78 -2.84
CA GLU A 126 5.41 -7.90 -1.49
C GLU A 126 4.37 -6.83 -1.14
N TYR A 127 4.14 -5.86 -2.04
CA TYR A 127 3.09 -4.85 -1.84
C TYR A 127 1.72 -5.53 -1.65
N PRO A 128 0.89 -5.07 -0.73
CA PRO A 128 0.96 -3.84 0.10
C PRO A 128 1.58 -4.03 1.50
N HIS A 129 2.36 -5.03 1.72
CA HIS A 129 3.10 -5.31 2.97
C HIS A 129 2.24 -5.55 4.23
N THR A 130 0.94 -5.73 4.08
CA THR A 130 0.00 -5.95 5.21
C THR A 130 0.24 -7.27 5.95
N ASN A 131 1.03 -8.18 5.38
CA ASN A 131 1.46 -9.43 6.03
C ASN A 131 2.76 -9.28 6.85
N LYS A 132 3.29 -8.08 7.00
CA LYS A 132 4.49 -7.82 7.83
C LYS A 132 4.09 -7.69 9.31
N ARG A 133 5.09 -7.65 10.20
CA ARG A 133 4.90 -7.35 11.62
C ARG A 133 4.79 -5.84 11.84
N ASP A 134 4.37 -5.47 13.05
CA ASP A 134 4.25 -4.08 13.49
C ASP A 134 3.29 -3.25 12.62
N ARG A 135 2.07 -3.78 12.46
CA ARG A 135 1.04 -3.05 11.70
C ARG A 135 0.53 -1.81 12.43
N ILE A 136 0.57 -1.80 13.78
CA ILE A 136 0.25 -0.60 14.56
C ILE A 136 1.23 0.54 14.25
N GLY A 137 2.53 0.26 14.20
CA GLY A 137 3.54 1.26 13.83
C GLY A 137 3.38 1.80 12.41
N SER A 138 2.84 1.00 11.49
CA SER A 138 2.68 1.34 10.07
C SER A 138 1.25 1.65 9.65
N LEU A 139 0.35 2.00 10.60
CA LEU A 139 -1.05 2.31 10.30
C LEU A 139 -1.22 3.45 9.28
N LEU A 140 -0.39 4.50 9.35
CA LEU A 140 -0.47 5.60 8.38
C LEU A 140 -0.25 5.08 6.95
N SER A 141 0.81 4.32 6.72
CA SER A 141 1.05 3.70 5.42
C SER A 141 -0.04 2.71 5.01
N MET A 142 -0.72 2.06 5.97
CA MET A 142 -1.89 1.23 5.65
C MET A 142 -3.06 2.09 5.15
N LEU A 143 -3.31 3.25 5.75
CA LEU A 143 -4.37 4.17 5.28
C LEU A 143 -4.05 4.71 3.88
N GLU A 144 -2.82 5.15 3.63
CA GLU A 144 -2.35 5.57 2.30
C GLU A 144 -2.52 4.45 1.27
N ASN A 145 -2.16 3.23 1.63
CA ASN A 145 -2.34 2.07 0.76
C ASN A 145 -3.82 1.71 0.53
N ALA A 146 -4.72 2.04 1.45
CA ALA A 146 -6.16 1.82 1.29
C ALA A 146 -6.76 2.70 0.18
N GLU A 147 -6.16 3.85 -0.13
CA GLU A 147 -6.57 4.67 -1.28
C GLU A 147 -6.22 4.02 -2.64
N VAL A 148 -5.31 3.07 -2.65
CA VAL A 148 -4.76 2.48 -3.87
C VAL A 148 -5.14 1.02 -4.02
N CYS A 149 -5.14 0.26 -2.93
CA CYS A 149 -5.35 -1.19 -2.94
C CYS A 149 -6.73 -1.57 -2.41
N PRO A 150 -7.63 -2.14 -3.26
CA PRO A 150 -8.93 -2.61 -2.82
C PRO A 150 -8.88 -3.62 -1.68
N VAL A 151 -7.82 -4.44 -1.62
CA VAL A 151 -7.63 -5.43 -0.54
C VAL A 151 -7.31 -4.73 0.78
N VAL A 152 -6.45 -3.70 0.77
CA VAL A 152 -6.14 -2.95 2.00
C VAL A 152 -7.34 -2.17 2.48
N TYR A 153 -8.09 -1.56 1.56
CA TYR A 153 -9.36 -0.91 1.88
C TYR A 153 -10.31 -1.89 2.60
N GLU A 154 -10.51 -3.07 2.03
CA GLU A 154 -11.37 -4.09 2.61
C GLU A 154 -10.87 -4.61 3.97
N ILE A 155 -9.54 -4.73 4.14
CA ILE A 155 -8.94 -5.08 5.45
C ILE A 155 -9.35 -4.06 6.50
N ILE A 156 -9.21 -2.77 6.22
CA ILE A 156 -9.54 -1.69 7.16
C ILE A 156 -11.03 -1.70 7.49
N GLU A 157 -11.89 -1.81 6.49
CA GLU A 157 -13.34 -1.85 6.72
C GLU A 157 -13.80 -3.05 7.56
N ARG A 158 -13.19 -4.22 7.35
CA ARG A 158 -13.47 -5.41 8.17
C ARG A 158 -12.91 -5.31 9.58
N LEU A 159 -11.78 -4.64 9.76
CA LEU A 159 -11.23 -4.38 11.10
C LEU A 159 -12.13 -3.45 11.92
N LYS A 160 -12.70 -2.43 11.31
CA LYS A 160 -13.68 -1.54 11.98
C LYS A 160 -14.92 -2.27 12.47
N GLN A 161 -15.27 -3.39 11.83
CA GLN A 161 -16.44 -4.22 12.18
C GLN A 161 -16.06 -5.42 13.07
N ASP A 162 -14.78 -5.54 13.48
CA ASP A 162 -14.33 -6.65 14.31
C ASP A 162 -14.83 -6.46 15.76
N PRO A 163 -15.45 -7.48 16.39
CA PRO A 163 -15.96 -7.37 17.76
C PRO A 163 -14.93 -6.94 18.82
N ASP A 164 -13.64 -7.22 18.59
CA ASP A 164 -12.59 -6.74 19.50
C ASP A 164 -12.40 -5.22 19.48
N TYR A 165 -13.05 -4.53 18.54
CA TYR A 165 -12.98 -3.07 18.34
C TYR A 165 -14.37 -2.43 18.39
N GLU A 166 -15.35 -3.07 19.09
CA GLU A 166 -16.73 -2.56 19.20
C GLU A 166 -16.82 -1.16 19.85
N ALA A 167 -15.84 -0.80 20.67
CA ALA A 167 -15.72 0.54 21.26
C ALA A 167 -15.27 1.61 20.24
N PHE A 168 -14.95 1.25 19.01
CA PHE A 168 -14.82 2.17 17.90
C PHE A 168 -16.18 2.33 17.23
N ASP A 169 -16.97 3.24 17.72
CA ASP A 169 -18.33 3.53 17.29
C ASP A 169 -18.48 4.96 16.73
N GLU A 170 -19.71 5.38 16.47
CA GLU A 170 -20.01 6.71 15.95
C GLU A 170 -19.65 7.80 16.97
N ASP A 171 -19.81 7.54 18.26
CA ASP A 171 -19.51 8.49 19.34
C ASP A 171 -17.98 8.76 19.38
N PHE A 172 -17.15 7.72 19.29
CA PHE A 172 -15.70 7.88 19.20
C PHE A 172 -15.28 8.72 17.99
N VAL A 173 -15.92 8.51 16.84
CA VAL A 173 -15.61 9.28 15.62
C VAL A 173 -15.99 10.74 15.78
N GLU A 174 -17.12 11.04 16.46
CA GLU A 174 -17.56 12.42 16.73
C GLU A 174 -16.62 13.13 17.70
N GLU A 175 -16.26 12.49 18.83
CA GLU A 175 -15.27 13.01 19.78
C GLU A 175 -13.93 13.30 19.10
N PHE A 176 -13.47 12.40 18.24
CA PHE A 176 -12.24 12.62 17.45
C PHE A 176 -12.35 13.83 16.53
N ARG A 177 -13.49 14.01 15.88
CA ARG A 177 -13.76 15.15 14.98
C ARG A 177 -13.74 16.47 15.74
N GLU A 178 -14.41 16.53 16.88
CA GLU A 178 -14.43 17.72 17.75
C GLU A 178 -13.00 18.09 18.18
N MET A 179 -12.24 17.13 18.68
CA MET A 179 -10.85 17.33 19.10
C MET A 179 -9.97 17.87 17.94
N MET A 180 -10.17 17.36 16.71
CA MET A 180 -9.37 17.79 15.54
C MET A 180 -9.78 19.17 15.02
N SER A 181 -11.01 19.64 15.31
CA SER A 181 -11.50 20.96 14.89
C SER A 181 -10.95 22.11 15.76
N GLU A 182 -10.42 21.79 16.93
CA GLU A 182 -9.82 22.76 17.86
C GLU A 182 -8.35 23.11 17.55
N TRP A 183 -7.74 22.42 16.54
CA TRP A 183 -6.34 22.63 16.12
C TRP A 183 -6.25 23.29 14.75
#